data_8a881f637674b93f1359e0ea43a3224c
#
_entry.id   8a881f637674b93f1359e0ea43a3224c
#
_cell.length_a   1.000
_cell.length_b   1.000
_cell.length_c   1.000
_cell.angle_alpha   90.00
_cell.angle_beta   90.00
_cell.angle_gamma   90.00
#
_symmetry.space_group_name_H-M   'P 1'
#
loop_
_entity.id
_entity.type
_entity.pdbx_description
1 polymer ?
#
loop_
_entity_poly.entity_id
_entity_poly.type
_entity_poly.pdbx_seq_one_letter_code
_entity_poly.pdbx_strand_id
1 'polypeptide(L)'
;MSTRFEANDFYIKMEKSMKLHKILMVVFFVIILGLGVISSIVFSFNDTEYTITVTDKERIYEGNGDTSSSKYLVFGDDDNGNSLVFENTDCFIRGKWNSSNIQGQLKEGNTYKVTVVGYRVSFFSMYQNIIKIEDIK
;
A
#
# COMPACT_ATOMS: atom_id res chain seq x y z
N MET A 1 60.48 -12.94 17.65
CA MET A 1 60.12 -11.60 17.12
C MET A 1 59.10 -11.67 15.96
N SER A 2 59.05 -12.76 15.22
CA SER A 2 58.11 -13.02 14.12
C SER A 2 56.63 -13.11 14.54
N THR A 3 56.30 -13.84 15.59
CA THR A 3 54.91 -14.13 16.01
C THR A 3 54.09 -12.92 16.44
N ARG A 4 54.70 -11.85 16.94
CA ARG A 4 54.01 -10.61 17.37
C ARG A 4 53.64 -9.73 16.18
N PHE A 5 54.40 -9.77 15.11
CA PHE A 5 54.14 -9.06 13.88
C PHE A 5 52.98 -9.69 13.14
N GLU A 6 52.96 -11.01 13.02
CA GLU A 6 51.87 -11.78 12.35
C GLU A 6 50.53 -11.62 13.09
N ALA A 7 50.53 -11.58 14.43
CA ALA A 7 49.35 -11.33 15.24
C ALA A 7 48.77 -9.94 14.97
N ASN A 8 49.60 -8.91 14.88
CA ASN A 8 49.18 -7.55 14.65
C ASN A 8 48.55 -7.38 13.23
N ASP A 9 49.15 -8.00 12.22
CA ASP A 9 48.63 -8.02 10.84
C ASP A 9 47.29 -8.74 10.78
N PHE A 10 47.11 -9.81 11.50
CA PHE A 10 45.85 -10.54 11.61
C PHE A 10 44.74 -9.67 12.24
N TYR A 11 45.03 -8.95 13.34
CA TYR A 11 44.06 -8.06 13.96
C TYR A 11 43.64 -6.90 13.04
N ILE A 12 44.57 -6.29 12.32
CA ILE A 12 44.31 -5.22 11.36
C ILE A 12 43.40 -5.72 10.23
N LYS A 13 43.67 -6.93 9.73
CA LYS A 13 42.87 -7.55 8.65
C LYS A 13 41.45 -7.88 9.11
N MET A 14 41.32 -8.40 10.35
CA MET A 14 39.99 -8.64 10.94
C MET A 14 39.22 -7.35 11.15
N GLU A 15 39.82 -6.30 11.68
CA GLU A 15 39.17 -5.01 11.90
C GLU A 15 38.68 -4.39 10.56
N LYS A 16 39.51 -4.46 9.51
CA LYS A 16 39.14 -4.03 8.16
C LYS A 16 37.96 -4.85 7.59
N SER A 17 37.99 -6.16 7.81
CA SER A 17 36.89 -7.04 7.37
C SER A 17 35.58 -6.71 8.11
N MET A 18 35.62 -6.52 9.43
CA MET A 18 34.44 -6.14 10.21
C MET A 18 33.88 -4.77 9.80
N LYS A 19 34.73 -3.79 9.53
CA LYS A 19 34.30 -2.47 9.01
C LYS A 19 33.63 -2.60 7.66
N LEU A 20 34.20 -3.39 6.77
CA LEU A 20 33.62 -3.64 5.44
C LEU A 20 32.24 -4.32 5.54
N HIS A 21 32.08 -5.35 6.40
CA HIS A 21 30.80 -6.01 6.61
C HIS A 21 29.73 -5.05 7.16
N LYS A 22 30.09 -4.19 8.11
CA LYS A 22 29.18 -3.16 8.63
C LYS A 22 28.71 -2.20 7.52
N ILE A 23 29.63 -1.75 6.67
CA ILE A 23 29.32 -0.86 5.54
C ILE A 23 28.38 -1.59 4.57
N LEU A 24 28.70 -2.83 4.19
CA LEU A 24 27.86 -3.62 3.29
C LEU A 24 26.45 -3.84 3.87
N MET A 25 26.32 -4.12 5.17
CA MET A 25 25.01 -4.24 5.81
C MET A 25 24.20 -2.94 5.75
N VAL A 26 24.84 -1.80 6.02
CA VAL A 26 24.17 -0.50 5.94
C VAL A 26 23.71 -0.22 4.50
N VAL A 27 24.58 -0.44 3.51
CA VAL A 27 24.23 -0.26 2.10
C VAL A 27 23.07 -1.18 1.69
N PHE A 28 23.11 -2.43 2.09
CA PHE A 28 22.03 -3.40 1.84
C PHE A 28 20.69 -2.93 2.45
N PHE A 29 20.72 -2.43 3.68
CA PHE A 29 19.52 -1.91 4.34
C PHE A 29 18.95 -0.67 3.64
N VAL A 30 19.81 0.24 3.20
CA VAL A 30 19.40 1.43 2.43
C VAL A 30 18.77 1.05 1.10
N ILE A 31 19.33 0.04 0.41
CA ILE A 31 18.76 -0.46 -0.85
C ILE A 31 17.36 -1.04 -0.62
N ILE A 32 17.17 -1.87 0.41
CA ILE A 32 15.86 -2.46 0.73
C ILE A 32 14.83 -1.37 1.05
N LEU A 33 15.20 -0.37 1.86
CA LEU A 33 14.32 0.76 2.17
C LEU A 33 13.97 1.54 0.89
N GLY A 34 14.94 1.80 0.04
CA GLY A 34 14.73 2.49 -1.25
C GLY A 34 13.77 1.73 -2.17
N LEU A 35 13.94 0.42 -2.29
CA LEU A 35 13.05 -0.43 -3.08
C LEU A 35 11.62 -0.45 -2.49
N GLY A 36 11.49 -0.46 -1.17
CA GLY A 36 10.20 -0.37 -0.48
C GLY A 36 9.46 0.92 -0.80
N VAL A 37 10.16 2.06 -0.76
CA VAL A 37 9.57 3.36 -1.10
C VAL A 37 9.16 3.42 -2.57
N ILE A 38 10.00 2.97 -3.49
CA ILE A 38 9.71 2.96 -4.93
C ILE A 38 8.48 2.07 -5.21
N SER A 39 8.42 0.88 -4.65
CA SER A 39 7.27 -0.02 -4.85
C SER A 39 5.98 0.58 -4.29
N SER A 40 6.02 1.29 -3.16
CA SER A 40 4.86 1.98 -2.59
C SER A 40 4.34 3.09 -3.51
N ILE A 41 5.24 3.85 -4.14
CA ILE A 41 4.88 4.89 -5.11
C ILE A 41 4.25 4.26 -6.35
N VAL A 42 4.89 3.26 -6.96
CA VAL A 42 4.36 2.56 -8.14
C VAL A 42 2.98 1.96 -7.85
N PHE A 43 2.81 1.34 -6.69
CA PHE A 43 1.53 0.81 -6.24
C PHE A 43 0.43 1.88 -6.16
N SER A 44 0.77 3.09 -5.71
CA SER A 44 -0.18 4.19 -5.54
C SER A 44 -0.58 4.88 -6.86
N PHE A 45 0.12 4.61 -7.97
CA PHE A 45 -0.14 5.21 -9.28
C PHE A 45 -0.63 4.19 -10.33
N ASN A 46 -0.99 2.99 -9.93
CA ASN A 46 -1.58 1.99 -10.82
C ASN A 46 -3.11 2.19 -10.90
N ASP A 47 -3.53 3.11 -11.74
CA ASP A 47 -4.94 3.45 -11.92
C ASP A 47 -5.64 2.38 -12.78
N THR A 48 -6.80 1.91 -12.31
CA THR A 48 -7.68 0.99 -13.03
C THR A 48 -9.10 1.55 -12.98
N GLU A 49 -9.84 1.43 -14.08
CA GLU A 49 -11.23 1.89 -14.16
C GLU A 49 -12.17 0.70 -14.21
N TYR A 50 -13.26 0.80 -13.45
CA TYR A 50 -14.36 -0.16 -13.46
C TYR A 50 -15.69 0.57 -13.62
N THR A 51 -16.63 -0.04 -14.32
CA THR A 51 -18.04 0.33 -14.26
C THR A 51 -18.74 -0.64 -13.33
N ILE A 52 -19.34 -0.12 -12.27
CA ILE A 52 -19.99 -0.95 -11.25
C ILE A 52 -21.36 -0.40 -10.88
N THR A 53 -22.31 -1.28 -10.64
CA THR A 53 -23.56 -0.95 -9.95
C THR A 53 -23.38 -1.22 -8.47
N VAL A 54 -23.49 -0.18 -7.65
CA VAL A 54 -23.30 -0.31 -6.20
C VAL A 54 -24.39 -1.15 -5.59
N THR A 55 -24.02 -2.23 -4.90
CA THR A 55 -24.97 -3.15 -4.26
C THR A 55 -25.06 -2.91 -2.76
N ASP A 56 -23.95 -2.53 -2.10
CA ASP A 56 -23.91 -2.28 -0.66
C ASP A 56 -22.72 -1.37 -0.29
N LYS A 57 -22.77 -0.79 0.91
CA LYS A 57 -21.71 0.04 1.49
C LYS A 57 -21.56 -0.23 2.96
N GLU A 58 -20.35 -0.43 3.42
CA GLU A 58 -20.04 -0.73 4.81
C GLU A 58 -18.97 0.20 5.36
N ARG A 59 -19.04 0.52 6.65
CA ARG A 59 -17.96 1.17 7.39
C ARG A 59 -17.40 0.20 8.41
N ILE A 60 -16.14 -0.15 8.21
CA ILE A 60 -15.40 -1.06 9.09
C ILE A 60 -14.53 -0.23 10.04
N TYR A 61 -14.54 -0.62 11.31
CA TYR A 61 -13.63 -0.08 12.32
C TYR A 61 -12.53 -1.10 12.58
N GLU A 62 -11.28 -0.68 12.39
CA GLU A 62 -10.09 -1.50 12.64
C GLU A 62 -9.33 -0.93 13.85
N GLY A 63 -8.96 -1.78 14.79
CA GLY A 63 -8.19 -1.42 15.98
C GLY A 63 -8.90 -1.66 17.31
N ASN A 64 -8.13 -1.62 18.39
CA ASN A 64 -8.58 -1.78 19.76
C ASN A 64 -8.34 -0.48 20.55
N GLY A 65 -9.40 0.07 21.17
CA GLY A 65 -9.30 1.23 22.05
C GLY A 65 -9.00 2.54 21.33
N ASP A 66 -8.10 3.34 21.86
CA ASP A 66 -7.83 4.72 21.42
C ASP A 66 -7.16 4.85 20.02
N THR A 67 -6.76 3.75 19.40
CA THR A 67 -6.13 3.71 18.08
C THR A 67 -7.03 3.10 17.01
N SER A 68 -8.35 3.25 17.10
CA SER A 68 -9.27 2.76 16.09
C SER A 68 -9.19 3.61 14.82
N SER A 69 -8.93 2.99 13.69
CA SER A 69 -9.13 3.58 12.36
C SER A 69 -10.43 3.08 11.75
N SER A 70 -11.02 3.86 10.84
CA SER A 70 -12.20 3.41 10.11
C SER A 70 -11.93 3.51 8.60
N LYS A 71 -12.41 2.52 7.87
CA LYS A 71 -12.41 2.52 6.41
C LYS A 71 -13.79 2.22 5.87
N TYR A 72 -14.09 2.73 4.69
CA TYR A 72 -15.31 2.39 3.98
C TYR A 72 -15.03 1.28 2.97
N LEU A 73 -15.93 0.31 2.89
CA LEU A 73 -16.01 -0.64 1.79
C LEU A 73 -17.21 -0.31 0.90
N VAL A 74 -17.02 -0.53 -0.39
CA VAL A 74 -18.03 -0.37 -1.42
C VAL A 74 -18.13 -1.69 -2.19
N PHE A 75 -19.30 -2.28 -2.19
CA PHE A 75 -19.62 -3.50 -2.93
C PHE A 75 -20.36 -3.12 -4.19
N GLY A 76 -20.07 -3.77 -5.28
CA GLY A 76 -20.76 -3.53 -6.54
C GLY A 76 -20.54 -4.67 -7.52
N ASP A 77 -21.45 -4.77 -8.47
CA ASP A 77 -21.36 -5.74 -9.56
C ASP A 77 -20.92 -5.04 -10.85
N ASP A 78 -20.01 -5.67 -11.60
CA ASP A 78 -19.60 -5.21 -12.92
C ASP A 78 -20.63 -5.59 -14.00
N ASP A 79 -20.43 -5.10 -15.22
CA ASP A 79 -21.32 -5.38 -16.36
C ASP A 79 -21.38 -6.88 -16.73
N ASN A 80 -20.44 -7.69 -16.23
CA ASN A 80 -20.40 -9.13 -16.46
C ASN A 80 -21.07 -9.93 -15.31
N GLY A 81 -21.56 -9.23 -14.28
CA GLY A 81 -22.15 -9.83 -13.09
C GLY A 81 -21.14 -10.34 -12.06
N ASN A 82 -19.89 -9.92 -12.14
CA ASN A 82 -18.90 -10.24 -11.11
C ASN A 82 -19.03 -9.27 -9.94
N SER A 83 -19.10 -9.80 -8.73
CA SER A 83 -19.11 -8.98 -7.52
C SER A 83 -17.69 -8.51 -7.16
N LEU A 84 -17.53 -7.21 -7.03
CA LEU A 84 -16.29 -6.52 -6.72
C LEU A 84 -16.41 -5.79 -5.39
N VAL A 85 -15.30 -5.69 -4.68
CA VAL A 85 -15.22 -4.96 -3.40
C VAL A 85 -14.06 -3.98 -3.47
N PHE A 86 -14.32 -2.73 -3.15
CA PHE A 86 -13.36 -1.65 -3.13
C PHE A 86 -13.27 -1.03 -1.75
N GLU A 87 -12.11 -0.52 -1.42
CA GLU A 87 -11.90 0.34 -0.26
C GLU A 87 -12.08 1.79 -0.67
N ASN A 88 -12.60 2.63 0.20
CA ASN A 88 -12.69 4.06 -0.01
C ASN A 88 -12.12 4.79 1.21
N THR A 89 -10.83 5.05 1.18
CA THR A 89 -10.07 5.73 2.23
C THR A 89 -9.32 6.93 1.67
N ASP A 90 -8.93 7.86 2.54
CA ASP A 90 -8.07 8.96 2.16
C ASP A 90 -6.69 8.44 1.75
N CYS A 91 -6.06 9.09 0.77
CA CYS A 91 -4.78 8.69 0.23
C CYS A 91 -3.87 9.91 0.08
N PHE A 92 -2.95 10.06 1.01
CA PHE A 92 -2.02 11.19 1.05
C PHE A 92 -1.19 11.33 -0.25
N ILE A 93 -0.65 10.22 -0.76
CA ILE A 93 0.20 10.20 -1.97
C ILE A 93 -0.57 10.68 -3.21
N ARG A 94 -1.90 10.48 -3.24
CA ARG A 94 -2.79 10.90 -4.34
C ARG A 94 -3.49 12.23 -4.05
N GLY A 95 -3.22 12.87 -2.91
CA GLY A 95 -3.91 14.09 -2.51
C GLY A 95 -5.42 13.93 -2.31
N LYS A 96 -5.87 12.70 -2.03
CA LYS A 96 -7.28 12.40 -1.80
C LYS A 96 -7.61 12.56 -0.30
N TRP A 97 -8.54 13.46 0.00
CA TRP A 97 -8.99 13.78 1.37
C TRP A 97 -10.52 13.80 1.48
N ASN A 98 -11.22 13.15 0.54
CA ASN A 98 -12.67 13.26 0.38
C ASN A 98 -13.39 11.93 0.40
N SER A 99 -12.84 10.91 1.05
CA SER A 99 -13.43 9.57 1.12
C SER A 99 -14.87 9.60 1.67
N SER A 100 -15.12 10.40 2.69
CA SER A 100 -16.47 10.55 3.27
C SER A 100 -17.47 11.16 2.26
N ASN A 101 -17.02 12.12 1.44
CA ASN A 101 -17.87 12.72 0.40
C ASN A 101 -18.17 11.70 -0.70
N ILE A 102 -17.18 10.96 -1.17
CA ILE A 102 -17.36 9.87 -2.15
C ILE A 102 -18.35 8.84 -1.60
N GLN A 103 -18.19 8.43 -0.34
CA GLN A 103 -19.09 7.48 0.31
C GLN A 103 -20.54 7.98 0.36
N GLY A 104 -20.73 9.27 0.58
CA GLY A 104 -22.05 9.92 0.59
C GLY A 104 -22.68 10.05 -0.80
N GLN A 105 -21.87 10.21 -1.84
CA GLN A 105 -22.33 10.32 -3.23
C GLN A 105 -22.76 8.98 -3.82
N LEU A 106 -22.04 7.90 -3.48
CA LEU A 106 -22.40 6.57 -3.94
C LEU A 106 -23.77 6.17 -3.38
N LYS A 107 -24.69 5.78 -4.26
CA LYS A 107 -26.05 5.29 -3.91
C LYS A 107 -26.19 3.85 -4.38
N GLU A 108 -26.74 3.02 -3.52
CA GLU A 108 -27.08 1.64 -3.86
C GLU A 108 -28.09 1.60 -5.03
N GLY A 109 -27.87 0.69 -5.94
CA GLY A 109 -28.66 0.53 -7.17
C GLY A 109 -28.25 1.45 -8.32
N ASN A 110 -27.33 2.43 -8.10
CA ASN A 110 -26.83 3.30 -9.15
C ASN A 110 -25.51 2.79 -9.71
N THR A 111 -25.28 3.10 -10.99
CA THR A 111 -24.08 2.71 -11.71
C THR A 111 -23.07 3.87 -11.78
N TYR A 112 -21.83 3.57 -11.46
CA TYR A 112 -20.73 4.53 -11.45
C TYR A 112 -19.53 4.00 -12.21
N LYS A 113 -18.81 4.89 -12.88
CA LYS A 113 -17.45 4.65 -13.31
C LYS A 113 -16.52 5.01 -12.14
N VAL A 114 -15.81 4.04 -11.62
CA VAL A 114 -14.88 4.22 -10.50
C VAL A 114 -13.45 4.08 -10.98
N THR A 115 -12.61 5.03 -10.62
CA THR A 115 -11.15 4.92 -10.79
C THR A 115 -10.55 4.49 -9.46
N VAL A 116 -9.81 3.40 -9.49
CA VAL A 116 -9.21 2.80 -8.29
C VAL A 116 -7.70 2.66 -8.46
N VAL A 117 -6.99 2.63 -7.34
CA VAL A 117 -5.53 2.40 -7.29
C VAL A 117 -5.20 1.22 -6.40
N GLY A 118 -4.04 0.64 -6.65
CA GLY A 118 -3.54 -0.50 -5.90
C GLY A 118 -3.98 -1.84 -6.50
N TYR A 119 -3.67 -2.90 -5.80
CA TYR A 119 -3.98 -4.28 -6.20
C TYR A 119 -4.90 -4.96 -5.20
N ARG A 120 -5.77 -5.83 -5.70
CA ARG A 120 -6.53 -6.73 -4.85
C ARG A 120 -5.64 -7.89 -4.41
N VAL A 121 -5.37 -8.02 -3.11
CA VAL A 121 -4.64 -9.15 -2.53
C VAL A 121 -5.52 -9.81 -1.49
N SER A 122 -6.19 -10.89 -1.89
CA SER A 122 -7.21 -11.58 -1.07
C SER A 122 -6.64 -12.12 0.24
N PHE A 123 -5.42 -12.64 0.22
CA PHE A 123 -4.76 -13.20 1.41
C PHE A 123 -4.55 -12.16 2.54
N PHE A 124 -4.34 -10.91 2.18
CA PHE A 124 -4.15 -9.81 3.15
C PHE A 124 -5.39 -8.95 3.35
N SER A 125 -6.54 -9.34 2.81
CA SER A 125 -7.76 -8.50 2.82
C SER A 125 -7.51 -7.08 2.32
N MET A 126 -6.57 -6.93 1.36
CA MET A 126 -6.28 -5.66 0.72
C MET A 126 -7.21 -5.46 -0.46
N TYR A 127 -7.83 -4.30 -0.51
CA TYR A 127 -8.74 -3.89 -1.58
C TYR A 127 -8.14 -2.73 -2.37
N GLN A 128 -8.54 -2.59 -3.63
CA GLN A 128 -8.21 -1.41 -4.42
C GLN A 128 -8.95 -0.20 -3.85
N ASN A 129 -8.27 0.94 -3.74
CA ASN A 129 -8.84 2.15 -3.16
C ASN A 129 -9.47 3.03 -4.24
N ILE A 130 -10.73 3.40 -4.06
CA ILE A 130 -11.43 4.33 -4.96
C ILE A 130 -10.81 5.72 -4.84
N ILE A 131 -10.34 6.28 -5.94
CA ILE A 131 -9.78 7.63 -6.02
C ILE A 131 -10.78 8.62 -6.59
N LYS A 132 -11.59 8.20 -7.55
CA LYS A 132 -12.57 9.04 -8.24
C LYS A 132 -13.81 8.24 -8.58
N ILE A 133 -14.95 8.93 -8.63
CA ILE A 133 -16.21 8.38 -9.14
C ILE A 133 -16.80 9.34 -10.19
N GLU A 134 -17.49 8.79 -11.16
CA GLU A 134 -18.27 9.51 -12.15
C GLU A 134 -19.63 8.82 -12.29
N ASP A 135 -20.72 9.59 -12.22
CA ASP A 135 -22.06 9.07 -12.42
C ASP A 135 -22.23 8.66 -13.88
N ILE A 136 -22.70 7.45 -14.13
CA ILE A 136 -23.16 7.00 -15.43
C ILE A 136 -24.69 7.13 -15.42
N LYS A 137 -25.18 8.15 -16.10
CA LYS A 137 -26.63 8.38 -16.28
C LYS A 137 -27.19 7.46 -17.36
#